data_ef9452b54bbbc113c33bb4d79fe408b3
#
_entry.id   ef9452b54bbbc113c33bb4d79fe408b3
#
_cell.length_a   1.000
_cell.length_b   1.000
_cell.length_c   1.000
_cell.angle_alpha   90.00
_cell.angle_beta   90.00
_cell.angle_gamma   90.00
#
_symmetry.space_group_name_H-M   'P 1'
#
loop_
_entity.id
_entity.type
_entity.pdbx_description
1 polymer ?
#
loop_
_entity_poly.entity_id
_entity_poly.type
_entity_poly.pdbx_seq_one_letter_code
_entity_poly.pdbx_strand_id
1 'polypeptide(L)'
;MGPKLFINLIAMFLFLNISGQGIAGEKKIVSWITKEEAALPAMKHPETGIRNRLDAEDQPFPVRKKSTVGPIIKIEKPDPDKLYNDLIDILIRFDRNPIGESVDMKSLRIIYLKLFGIDITDRILPYVKETRIDANGINFPEGEHEFEIRIKDTNELESNEIFKIKVN
;
A
#
# COMPACT_ATOMS: atom_id res chain seq x y z
N MET A 1 43.05 -77.66 12.09
CA MET A 1 42.64 -76.72 13.16
C MET A 1 43.25 -75.38 12.84
N GLY A 2 42.48 -74.45 12.19
CA GLY A 2 42.98 -73.15 11.80
C GLY A 2 42.39 -72.08 12.70
N PRO A 3 43.19 -71.06 13.08
CA PRO A 3 42.72 -69.95 13.91
C PRO A 3 41.88 -68.94 13.09
N LYS A 4 40.76 -68.56 13.65
CA LYS A 4 39.86 -67.53 13.10
C LYS A 4 40.46 -66.15 13.36
N LEU A 5 40.73 -65.41 12.29
CA LEU A 5 41.17 -64.05 12.32
C LEU A 5 39.97 -63.13 12.53
N PHE A 6 39.90 -62.45 13.69
CA PHE A 6 38.93 -61.40 13.97
C PHE A 6 39.46 -60.05 13.44
N ILE A 7 38.88 -59.57 12.37
CA ILE A 7 39.18 -58.22 11.86
C ILE A 7 38.24 -57.26 12.61
N ASN A 8 38.83 -56.43 13.48
CA ASN A 8 38.16 -55.35 14.18
C ASN A 8 38.07 -54.15 13.22
N LEU A 9 36.87 -53.91 12.68
CA LEU A 9 36.59 -52.74 11.85
C LEU A 9 36.25 -51.56 12.77
N ILE A 10 37.23 -50.67 13.03
CA ILE A 10 37.01 -49.43 13.75
C ILE A 10 36.37 -48.45 12.76
N ALA A 11 35.07 -48.27 12.90
CA ALA A 11 34.36 -47.20 12.19
C ALA A 11 34.65 -45.86 12.83
N MET A 12 35.54 -45.10 12.17
CA MET A 12 35.87 -43.74 12.53
C MET A 12 34.74 -42.80 12.10
N PHE A 13 33.85 -42.43 13.04
CA PHE A 13 32.82 -41.39 12.83
C PHE A 13 33.49 -40.04 12.75
N LEU A 14 33.66 -39.52 11.54
CA LEU A 14 33.97 -38.10 11.30
C LEU A 14 32.73 -37.27 11.62
N PHE A 15 32.68 -36.62 12.77
CA PHE A 15 31.71 -35.57 13.05
C PHE A 15 32.04 -34.34 12.18
N LEU A 16 31.34 -34.18 11.05
CA LEU A 16 31.31 -32.91 10.36
C LEU A 16 30.52 -31.93 11.23
N ASN A 17 31.22 -31.02 11.91
CA ASN A 17 30.63 -29.83 12.49
C ASN A 17 30.15 -28.93 11.34
N ILE A 18 28.88 -29.06 10.93
CA ILE A 18 28.24 -28.09 10.09
C ILE A 18 27.93 -26.89 11.00
N SER A 19 28.85 -25.93 11.02
CA SER A 19 28.59 -24.60 11.57
C SER A 19 27.44 -24.00 10.77
N GLY A 20 26.24 -24.04 11.33
CA GLY A 20 25.09 -23.33 10.79
C GLY A 20 25.41 -21.84 10.79
N GLN A 21 25.88 -21.32 9.66
CA GLN A 21 25.85 -19.90 9.39
C GLN A 21 24.37 -19.51 9.34
N GLY A 22 23.90 -18.88 10.43
CA GLY A 22 22.60 -18.23 10.45
C GLY A 22 22.58 -17.24 9.29
N ILE A 23 21.81 -17.59 8.26
CA ILE A 23 21.44 -16.66 7.20
C ILE A 23 20.62 -15.59 7.92
N ALA A 24 21.25 -14.45 8.24
CA ALA A 24 20.54 -13.26 8.63
C ALA A 24 19.54 -13.00 7.51
N GLY A 25 18.26 -13.22 7.79
CA GLY A 25 17.20 -13.03 6.82
C GLY A 25 17.29 -11.60 6.30
N GLU A 26 17.69 -11.45 5.05
CA GLU A 26 17.73 -10.18 4.36
C GLU A 26 16.31 -9.61 4.44
N LYS A 27 16.12 -8.51 5.18
CA LYS A 27 14.82 -7.87 5.36
C LYS A 27 14.36 -7.43 3.99
N LYS A 28 13.46 -8.20 3.37
CA LYS A 28 12.94 -7.90 2.03
C LYS A 28 12.31 -6.51 2.07
N ILE A 29 12.95 -5.56 1.39
CA ILE A 29 12.40 -4.22 1.23
C ILE A 29 11.15 -4.33 0.38
N VAL A 30 10.03 -3.89 0.93
CA VAL A 30 8.73 -3.92 0.25
C VAL A 30 8.50 -2.59 -0.45
N SER A 31 8.10 -2.65 -1.71
CA SER A 31 7.66 -1.48 -2.46
C SER A 31 6.23 -1.69 -2.99
N TRP A 32 5.41 -0.65 -2.92
CA TRP A 32 4.04 -0.69 -3.45
C TRP A 32 3.97 -0.37 -4.94
N ILE A 33 4.98 0.35 -5.44
CA ILE A 33 5.10 0.73 -6.86
C ILE A 33 6.49 0.42 -7.36
N THR A 34 6.62 0.12 -8.65
CA THR A 34 7.92 -0.12 -9.29
C THR A 34 8.52 1.19 -9.80
N LYS A 35 9.81 1.16 -10.16
CA LYS A 35 10.49 2.31 -10.79
C LYS A 35 9.87 2.65 -12.15
N GLU A 36 9.48 1.64 -12.91
CA GLU A 36 8.84 1.78 -14.22
C GLU A 36 7.47 2.46 -14.09
N GLU A 37 6.66 2.05 -13.11
CA GLU A 37 5.37 2.69 -12.81
C GLU A 37 5.56 4.14 -12.35
N ALA A 38 6.56 4.41 -11.52
CA ALA A 38 6.88 5.76 -11.05
C ALA A 38 7.31 6.70 -12.20
N ALA A 39 7.98 6.16 -13.23
CA ALA A 39 8.43 6.91 -14.40
C ALA A 39 7.28 7.27 -15.36
N LEU A 40 6.10 6.69 -15.20
CA LEU A 40 4.95 7.02 -16.03
C LEU A 40 4.49 8.47 -15.80
N PRO A 41 3.93 9.14 -16.80
CA PRO A 41 3.39 10.49 -16.63
C PRO A 41 2.29 10.51 -15.56
N ALA A 42 2.24 11.58 -14.79
CA ALA A 42 1.14 11.80 -13.84
C ALA A 42 -0.20 11.85 -14.58
N MET A 43 -1.24 11.33 -13.94
CA MET A 43 -2.60 11.47 -14.45
C MET A 43 -2.94 12.96 -14.48
N LYS A 44 -3.36 13.45 -15.65
CA LYS A 44 -3.90 14.81 -15.74
C LYS A 44 -5.26 14.79 -15.06
N HIS A 45 -5.32 15.29 -13.83
CA HIS A 45 -6.62 15.66 -13.30
C HIS A 45 -7.19 16.75 -14.21
N PRO A 46 -8.44 16.62 -14.66
CA PRO A 46 -9.10 17.79 -15.20
C PRO A 46 -8.99 18.82 -14.09
N GLU A 47 -8.24 19.90 -14.36
CA GLU A 47 -8.14 20.98 -13.39
C GLU A 47 -9.57 21.29 -12.95
N THR A 48 -9.85 21.06 -11.66
CA THR A 48 -11.02 21.66 -11.03
C THR A 48 -10.72 23.17 -10.97
N GLY A 49 -10.60 23.76 -12.16
CA GLY A 49 -10.62 25.18 -12.30
C GLY A 49 -11.85 25.63 -11.53
N ILE A 50 -11.65 26.53 -10.59
CA ILE A 50 -12.72 27.30 -9.99
C ILE A 50 -13.43 27.96 -11.18
N ARG A 51 -14.33 27.22 -11.82
CA ARG A 51 -15.25 27.79 -12.79
C ARG A 51 -16.09 28.74 -11.98
N ASN A 52 -15.83 30.02 -12.24
CA ASN A 52 -16.67 31.07 -11.73
C ASN A 52 -18.13 30.65 -11.90
N ARG A 53 -18.88 30.72 -10.83
CA ARG A 53 -20.24 30.22 -10.61
C ARG A 53 -21.29 30.77 -11.58
N LEU A 54 -20.85 31.49 -12.62
CA LEU A 54 -21.72 32.20 -13.56
C LEU A 54 -22.06 31.39 -14.82
N ASP A 55 -21.36 30.25 -15.09
CA ASP A 55 -21.55 29.47 -16.32
C ASP A 55 -22.16 28.08 -16.06
N ALA A 56 -22.78 27.87 -14.89
CA ALA A 56 -23.24 26.56 -14.44
C ALA A 56 -24.66 26.18 -14.89
N GLU A 57 -25.32 26.99 -15.71
CA GLU A 57 -26.74 26.74 -16.09
C GLU A 57 -26.92 25.77 -17.27
N ASP A 58 -25.88 25.42 -18.03
CA ASP A 58 -26.03 24.61 -19.25
C ASP A 58 -25.22 23.30 -19.30
N GLN A 59 -24.87 22.67 -18.18
CA GLN A 59 -24.17 21.38 -18.20
C GLN A 59 -25.11 20.22 -17.83
N PRO A 60 -25.40 19.30 -18.77
CA PRO A 60 -26.33 18.19 -18.54
C PRO A 60 -25.73 17.04 -17.69
N PHE A 61 -24.54 17.19 -17.11
CA PHE A 61 -23.93 16.17 -16.28
C PHE A 61 -23.99 16.55 -14.80
N PRO A 62 -24.55 15.69 -13.95
CA PRO A 62 -24.57 15.97 -12.52
C PRO A 62 -23.13 16.04 -12.01
N VAL A 63 -22.71 17.23 -11.55
CA VAL A 63 -21.53 17.37 -10.71
C VAL A 63 -21.74 16.42 -9.54
N ARG A 64 -20.93 15.35 -9.45
CA ARG A 64 -20.96 14.47 -8.29
C ARG A 64 -20.67 15.31 -7.06
N LYS A 65 -21.70 15.67 -6.33
CA LYS A 65 -21.54 16.22 -5.00
C LYS A 65 -20.75 15.19 -4.21
N LYS A 66 -19.57 15.56 -3.66
CA LYS A 66 -18.82 14.72 -2.74
C LYS A 66 -19.82 14.19 -1.72
N SER A 67 -20.07 12.88 -1.71
CA SER A 67 -21.02 12.29 -0.76
C SER A 67 -20.48 12.56 0.64
N THR A 68 -21.21 13.32 1.43
CA THR A 68 -20.82 13.66 2.80
C THR A 68 -21.21 12.56 3.79
N VAL A 69 -21.71 11.42 3.30
CA VAL A 69 -22.31 10.36 4.10
C VAL A 69 -21.49 9.07 4.11
N GLY A 70 -20.56 8.88 3.19
CA GLY A 70 -19.65 7.73 3.18
C GLY A 70 -18.65 7.74 4.35
N PRO A 71 -17.80 6.70 4.46
CA PRO A 71 -16.79 6.58 5.53
C PRO A 71 -15.84 7.78 5.60
N ILE A 72 -15.33 8.06 6.79
CA ILE A 72 -14.32 9.09 6.99
C ILE A 72 -12.94 8.47 6.78
N ILE A 73 -12.17 9.02 5.85
CA ILE A 73 -10.79 8.61 5.58
C ILE A 73 -9.86 9.56 6.33
N LYS A 74 -9.00 9.02 7.21
CA LYS A 74 -8.00 9.77 7.97
C LYS A 74 -6.60 9.29 7.60
N ILE A 75 -5.83 10.15 6.95
CA ILE A 75 -4.43 9.90 6.62
C ILE A 75 -3.59 10.44 7.78
N GLU A 76 -3.08 9.54 8.62
CA GLU A 76 -2.24 9.91 9.78
C GLU A 76 -0.77 9.93 9.38
N LYS A 77 -0.38 9.06 8.44
CA LYS A 77 0.94 9.00 7.79
C LYS A 77 0.76 8.58 6.33
N PRO A 78 1.57 9.08 5.40
CA PRO A 78 2.67 10.05 5.58
C PRO A 78 2.17 11.49 5.72
N ASP A 79 3.08 12.36 6.18
CA ASP A 79 2.86 13.81 6.15
C ASP A 79 3.02 14.29 4.69
N PRO A 80 2.00 14.93 4.09
CA PRO A 80 2.01 15.34 2.68
C PRO A 80 3.03 16.45 2.36
N ASP A 81 3.46 17.21 3.38
CA ASP A 81 4.39 18.32 3.23
C ASP A 81 5.85 17.91 3.45
N LYS A 82 6.07 16.70 3.95
CA LYS A 82 7.40 16.18 4.24
C LYS A 82 8.05 15.57 3.00
N LEU A 83 9.35 15.88 2.81
CA LEU A 83 10.23 15.17 1.87
C LEU A 83 10.89 13.99 2.58
N TYR A 84 10.75 12.80 2.02
CA TYR A 84 11.27 11.55 2.59
C TYR A 84 12.54 11.11 1.86
N ASN A 85 13.53 10.64 2.61
CA ASN A 85 14.79 10.09 2.06
C ASN A 85 14.95 8.60 2.39
N ASP A 86 14.03 8.05 3.19
CA ASP A 86 14.11 6.70 3.74
C ASP A 86 12.77 5.97 3.55
N LEU A 87 12.71 4.77 4.14
CA LEU A 87 11.48 3.98 4.19
C LEU A 87 10.35 4.75 4.89
N ILE A 88 9.14 4.63 4.36
CA ILE A 88 7.99 5.42 4.78
C ILE A 88 6.97 4.52 5.50
N ASP A 89 6.52 4.98 6.65
CA ASP A 89 5.37 4.38 7.33
C ASP A 89 4.07 4.95 6.79
N ILE A 90 3.10 4.09 6.58
CA ILE A 90 1.76 4.45 6.12
C ILE A 90 0.75 4.04 7.19
N LEU A 91 -0.03 5.01 7.66
CA LEU A 91 -1.13 4.77 8.59
C LEU A 91 -2.35 5.54 8.12
N ILE A 92 -3.36 4.80 7.67
CA ILE A 92 -4.61 5.36 7.17
C ILE A 92 -5.75 4.65 7.89
N ARG A 93 -6.69 5.42 8.46
CA ARG A 93 -7.84 4.89 9.18
C ARG A 93 -9.13 5.20 8.44
N PHE A 94 -10.05 4.26 8.53
CA PHE A 94 -11.38 4.36 7.97
C PHE A 94 -12.39 4.32 9.10
N ASP A 95 -12.98 5.47 9.42
CA ASP A 95 -13.95 5.58 10.50
C ASP A 95 -15.37 5.62 9.93
N ARG A 96 -16.30 5.04 10.66
CA ARG A 96 -17.72 5.20 10.35
C ARG A 96 -18.11 6.69 10.44
N ASN A 97 -18.83 7.17 9.44
CA ASN A 97 -19.46 8.47 9.54
C ASN A 97 -20.58 8.41 10.60
N PRO A 98 -20.72 9.40 11.53
CA PRO A 98 -21.77 9.40 12.54
C PRO A 98 -23.20 9.24 12.00
N ILE A 99 -23.45 9.72 10.79
CA ILE A 99 -24.75 9.62 10.11
C ILE A 99 -24.77 8.54 9.02
N GLY A 100 -23.66 7.79 8.85
CA GLY A 100 -23.51 6.73 7.86
C GLY A 100 -23.56 5.34 8.47
N GLU A 101 -23.34 4.34 7.64
CA GLU A 101 -23.30 2.94 8.01
C GLU A 101 -21.86 2.47 8.27
N SER A 102 -21.70 1.18 8.59
CA SER A 102 -20.40 0.57 8.84
C SER A 102 -19.52 0.58 7.59
N VAL A 103 -18.21 0.73 7.76
CA VAL A 103 -17.24 0.69 6.67
C VAL A 103 -17.21 -0.71 6.04
N ASP A 104 -17.35 -0.79 4.72
CA ASP A 104 -17.12 -2.02 3.96
C ASP A 104 -15.68 -2.09 3.46
N MET A 105 -14.81 -2.73 4.23
CA MET A 105 -13.39 -2.88 3.87
C MET A 105 -13.15 -3.71 2.60
N LYS A 106 -14.14 -4.49 2.13
CA LYS A 106 -14.04 -5.22 0.86
C LYS A 106 -14.14 -4.30 -0.35
N SER A 107 -14.73 -3.14 -0.16
CA SER A 107 -14.86 -2.10 -1.19
C SER A 107 -13.60 -1.25 -1.36
N LEU A 108 -12.59 -1.42 -0.48
CA LEU A 108 -11.34 -0.65 -0.54
C LEU A 108 -10.69 -0.74 -1.92
N ARG A 109 -10.32 0.42 -2.48
CA ARG A 109 -9.51 0.55 -3.70
C ARG A 109 -8.46 1.61 -3.49
N ILE A 110 -7.24 1.29 -3.92
CA ILE A 110 -6.10 2.22 -3.91
C ILE A 110 -5.57 2.32 -5.33
N ILE A 111 -5.65 3.52 -5.88
CA ILE A 111 -5.26 3.79 -7.25
C ILE A 111 -4.04 4.70 -7.26
N TYR A 112 -2.94 4.27 -7.85
CA TYR A 112 -1.78 5.10 -8.11
C TYR A 112 -2.06 5.98 -9.34
N LEU A 113 -1.99 7.30 -9.17
CA LEU A 113 -2.46 8.28 -10.17
C LEU A 113 -1.42 8.56 -11.25
N LYS A 114 -1.11 7.55 -12.05
CA LYS A 114 -0.27 7.63 -13.25
C LYS A 114 -1.05 7.18 -14.48
N LEU A 115 -0.88 7.83 -15.63
CA LEU A 115 -1.59 7.54 -16.88
C LEU A 115 -3.11 7.44 -16.70
N PHE A 116 -3.65 6.21 -16.72
CA PHE A 116 -5.07 5.89 -16.59
C PHE A 116 -5.46 5.44 -15.17
N GLY A 117 -4.52 5.51 -14.21
CA GLY A 117 -4.67 4.94 -12.87
C GLY A 117 -4.26 3.46 -12.82
N ILE A 118 -3.39 3.14 -11.88
CA ILE A 118 -2.92 1.77 -11.63
C ILE A 118 -3.53 1.31 -10.32
N ASP A 119 -4.40 0.29 -10.38
CA ASP A 119 -4.95 -0.32 -9.17
C ASP A 119 -3.84 -1.13 -8.48
N ILE A 120 -3.47 -0.70 -7.28
CA ILE A 120 -2.46 -1.35 -6.44
C ILE A 120 -3.06 -1.96 -5.18
N THR A 121 -4.38 -2.09 -5.13
CA THR A 121 -5.11 -2.57 -3.95
C THR A 121 -4.56 -3.90 -3.44
N ASP A 122 -4.34 -4.88 -4.32
CA ASP A 122 -3.84 -6.20 -3.93
C ASP A 122 -2.46 -6.16 -3.25
N ARG A 123 -1.62 -5.18 -3.57
CA ARG A 123 -0.30 -4.99 -2.96
C ARG A 123 -0.41 -4.46 -1.53
N ILE A 124 -1.54 -3.81 -1.21
CA ILE A 124 -1.79 -3.14 0.07
C ILE A 124 -2.63 -4.02 1.01
N LEU A 125 -3.46 -4.93 0.48
CA LEU A 125 -4.27 -5.83 1.29
C LEU A 125 -3.53 -6.53 2.43
N PRO A 126 -2.26 -6.98 2.29
CA PRO A 126 -1.51 -7.59 3.39
C PRO A 126 -1.28 -6.66 4.61
N TYR A 127 -1.44 -5.36 4.43
CA TYR A 127 -1.26 -4.34 5.48
C TYR A 127 -2.59 -3.82 6.04
N VAL A 128 -3.71 -4.32 5.51
CA VAL A 128 -5.04 -3.97 6.01
C VAL A 128 -5.33 -4.75 7.29
N LYS A 129 -5.63 -4.02 8.35
CA LYS A 129 -5.97 -4.57 9.68
C LYS A 129 -7.26 -3.91 10.14
N GLU A 130 -8.31 -4.71 10.30
CA GLU A 130 -9.64 -4.18 10.67
C GLU A 130 -10.07 -3.04 9.74
N THR A 131 -10.15 -1.81 10.23
CA THR A 131 -10.55 -0.61 9.48
C THR A 131 -9.38 0.36 9.28
N ARG A 132 -8.17 -0.16 9.06
CA ARG A 132 -6.98 0.66 8.80
C ARG A 132 -5.99 -0.03 7.89
N ILE A 133 -5.18 0.77 7.21
CA ILE A 133 -3.93 0.35 6.56
C ILE A 133 -2.80 0.72 7.53
N ASP A 134 -1.99 -0.27 7.92
CA ASP A 134 -0.86 -0.11 8.85
C ASP A 134 0.36 -0.81 8.26
N ALA A 135 1.15 -0.04 7.53
CA ALA A 135 2.33 -0.52 6.83
C ALA A 135 3.57 0.25 7.26
N ASN A 136 4.61 -0.48 7.67
CA ASN A 136 5.84 0.13 8.15
C ASN A 136 6.99 -0.15 7.18
N GLY A 137 7.77 0.87 6.91
CA GLY A 137 9.00 0.75 6.16
C GLY A 137 8.78 0.40 4.68
N ILE A 138 7.85 1.07 4.02
CA ILE A 138 7.59 0.92 2.58
C ILE A 138 8.58 1.78 1.80
N ASN A 139 9.18 1.17 0.79
CA ASN A 139 10.08 1.87 -0.13
C ASN A 139 9.29 2.45 -1.31
N PHE A 140 9.59 3.69 -1.63
CA PHE A 140 9.08 4.35 -2.84
C PHE A 140 10.26 4.85 -3.68
N PRO A 141 10.17 4.78 -5.03
CA PRO A 141 11.13 5.42 -5.91
C PRO A 141 11.21 6.93 -5.66
N GLU A 142 12.30 7.56 -6.09
CA GLU A 142 12.43 9.02 -6.08
C GLU A 142 11.33 9.69 -6.90
N GLY A 143 10.83 10.83 -6.42
CA GLY A 143 9.81 11.64 -7.10
C GLY A 143 8.55 11.89 -6.28
N GLU A 144 7.52 12.42 -6.95
CA GLU A 144 6.20 12.67 -6.37
C GLU A 144 5.22 11.57 -6.76
N HIS A 145 4.52 11.06 -5.76
CA HIS A 145 3.55 9.99 -5.90
C HIS A 145 2.20 10.41 -5.34
N GLU A 146 1.16 10.25 -6.13
CA GLU A 146 -0.22 10.53 -5.72
C GLU A 146 -1.05 9.26 -5.79
N PHE A 147 -1.84 9.03 -4.73
CA PHE A 147 -2.70 7.87 -4.60
C PHE A 147 -4.11 8.31 -4.25
N GLU A 148 -5.08 7.74 -4.91
CA GLU A 148 -6.49 7.90 -4.57
C GLU A 148 -6.96 6.68 -3.78
N ILE A 149 -7.56 6.94 -2.62
CA ILE A 149 -8.22 5.95 -1.80
C ILE A 149 -9.71 6.06 -2.06
N ARG A 150 -10.37 4.93 -2.30
CA ARG A 150 -11.83 4.84 -2.37
C ARG A 150 -12.30 3.78 -1.41
N ILE A 151 -13.37 4.08 -0.68
CA ILE A 151 -13.96 3.18 0.30
C ILE A 151 -15.46 3.45 0.38
N LYS A 152 -16.25 2.39 0.56
CA LYS A 152 -17.71 2.48 0.72
C LYS A 152 -18.12 2.08 2.13
N ASP A 153 -19.30 2.50 2.50
CA ASP A 153 -20.03 1.92 3.61
C ASP A 153 -20.91 0.75 3.14
N THR A 154 -21.60 0.10 4.07
CA THR A 154 -22.50 -1.03 3.77
C THR A 154 -23.75 -0.63 2.98
N ASN A 155 -24.02 0.67 2.82
CA ASN A 155 -25.06 1.22 1.93
C ASN A 155 -24.49 1.66 0.57
N GLU A 156 -23.25 1.26 0.25
CA GLU A 156 -22.53 1.60 -0.99
C GLU A 156 -22.23 3.10 -1.19
N LEU A 157 -22.35 3.90 -0.13
CA LEU A 157 -21.96 5.31 -0.18
C LEU A 157 -20.44 5.44 -0.14
N GLU A 158 -19.87 6.00 -1.21
CA GLU A 158 -18.43 6.06 -1.42
C GLU A 158 -17.83 7.37 -0.91
N SER A 159 -16.69 7.24 -0.23
CA SER A 159 -15.76 8.33 0.04
C SER A 159 -14.46 8.12 -0.72
N ASN A 160 -13.84 9.21 -1.14
CA ASN A 160 -12.51 9.20 -1.74
C ASN A 160 -11.64 10.29 -1.13
N GLU A 161 -10.32 10.01 -1.08
CA GLU A 161 -9.31 10.95 -0.62
C GLU A 161 -8.02 10.73 -1.42
N ILE A 162 -7.27 11.81 -1.66
CA ILE A 162 -5.97 11.73 -2.34
C ILE A 162 -4.88 12.05 -1.34
N PHE A 163 -3.87 11.20 -1.26
CA PHE A 163 -2.66 11.47 -0.49
C PHE A 163 -1.43 11.49 -1.39
N LYS A 164 -0.43 12.25 -0.96
CA LYS A 164 0.80 12.49 -1.68
C LYS A 164 2.00 12.05 -0.87
N ILE A 165 3.01 11.55 -1.57
CA ILE A 165 4.31 11.18 -1.00
C ILE A 165 5.37 11.84 -1.88
N LYS A 166 6.33 12.53 -1.24
CA LYS A 166 7.48 13.14 -1.92
C LYS A 166 8.76 12.44 -1.43
N VAL A 167 9.51 11.87 -2.36
CA VAL A 167 10.75 11.13 -2.10
C VAL A 167 11.91 11.78 -2.84
N ASN A 168 13.04 11.95 -2.13
CA ASN A 168 14.27 12.54 -2.65
C ASN A 168 15.30 11.44 -2.96
#